data_771b99a541b2ed10e2551170fe8d9438
#
_entry.id   771b99a541b2ed10e2551170fe8d9438
#
_cell.length_a   1.000
_cell.length_b   1.000
_cell.length_c   1.000
_cell.angle_alpha   90.00
_cell.angle_beta   90.00
_cell.angle_gamma   90.00
#
_symmetry.space_group_name_H-M   'P 1'
#
loop_
_entity.id
_entity.type
_entity.pdbx_description
1 polymer ?
#
loop_
_entity_poly.entity_id
_entity_poly.type
_entity_poly.pdbx_seq_one_letter_code
_entity_poly.pdbx_strand_id
1 'polypeptide(L)'
;MALGEFDLIHRFFTRPQHAAPSAVALGIGDDCALLQASPGLQWAISSDMLVEGRHFLPTVLPNRLGHKALAVNLSDLAACGARPVAFTLALALPRADPVFLAGFADGLFALADAHAITLVGGDTTAGPLNICITVLGEVPPGQALRRSGAQAGDALWVSHPPGGGLGDARLALECFRGTLDLAGDDFAQVRLAMEMPQPRVALGMALRGLATAAIDLSDGLLGDLGHLLQRSGVGVASGAALGAVVEVDALPRSPVLARQPLALQHTCTLAGGDDYELLFSAPAAAQAQVLAAAAGAGVAVRCIGHITAAPGLRLQDRSGAAVPFDGRGFDHFAA
;
A
#
# COMPACT_ATOMS: atom_id res chain seq x y z
N MET A 1 32.29 -16.34 -14.23
CA MET A 1 31.75 -15.86 -15.51
C MET A 1 30.72 -14.80 -15.16
N ALA A 2 30.67 -13.69 -15.90
CA ALA A 2 29.59 -12.71 -15.75
C ALA A 2 28.28 -13.38 -16.16
N LEU A 3 27.21 -13.19 -15.39
CA LEU A 3 25.87 -13.67 -15.73
C LEU A 3 25.34 -12.84 -16.90
N GLY A 4 24.93 -13.53 -17.97
CA GLY A 4 24.15 -12.90 -19.04
C GLY A 4 22.71 -12.61 -18.56
N GLU A 5 22.00 -11.78 -19.29
CA GLU A 5 20.61 -11.40 -18.99
C GLU A 5 19.69 -12.63 -18.90
N PHE A 6 19.71 -13.50 -19.89
CA PHE A 6 18.89 -14.71 -19.90
C PHE A 6 19.27 -15.71 -18.81
N ASP A 7 20.58 -15.84 -18.47
CA ASP A 7 21.03 -16.67 -17.36
C ASP A 7 20.50 -16.13 -16.03
N LEU A 8 20.47 -14.80 -15.86
CA LEU A 8 19.92 -14.12 -14.70
C LEU A 8 18.41 -14.39 -14.57
N ILE A 9 17.66 -14.17 -15.64
CA ILE A 9 16.20 -14.41 -15.64
C ILE A 9 15.90 -15.86 -15.32
N HIS A 10 16.58 -16.80 -16.00
CA HIS A 10 16.38 -18.23 -15.76
C HIS A 10 16.74 -18.64 -14.32
N ARG A 11 17.83 -18.11 -13.79
CA ARG A 11 18.34 -18.52 -12.47
C ARG A 11 17.53 -17.96 -11.29
N PHE A 12 17.08 -16.71 -11.36
CA PHE A 12 16.49 -15.99 -10.22
C PHE A 12 14.99 -15.74 -10.36
N PHE A 13 14.45 -15.70 -11.57
CA PHE A 13 13.06 -15.30 -11.79
C PHE A 13 12.20 -16.39 -12.46
N THR A 14 12.82 -17.42 -13.06
CA THR A 14 12.07 -18.56 -13.60
C THR A 14 11.87 -19.60 -12.49
N ARG A 15 10.62 -19.89 -12.15
CA ARG A 15 10.25 -20.95 -11.19
C ARG A 15 9.47 -22.04 -11.89
N PRO A 16 9.60 -23.34 -11.47
CA PRO A 16 8.68 -24.37 -11.90
C PRO A 16 7.25 -23.89 -11.62
N GLN A 17 6.39 -23.93 -12.60
CA GLN A 17 4.98 -23.55 -12.43
C GLN A 17 4.35 -24.50 -11.41
N HIS A 18 4.28 -24.09 -10.15
CA HIS A 18 3.30 -24.67 -9.23
C HIS A 18 1.94 -24.24 -9.77
N ALA A 19 1.11 -25.19 -10.17
CA ALA A 19 -0.19 -25.03 -10.78
C ALA A 19 -0.56 -23.56 -11.04
N ALA A 20 -0.10 -23.02 -12.18
CA ALA A 20 -0.35 -21.63 -12.54
C ALA A 20 -1.85 -21.36 -12.38
N PRO A 21 -2.28 -20.22 -11.82
CA PRO A 21 -3.68 -19.86 -11.82
C PRO A 21 -4.25 -20.12 -13.22
N SER A 22 -5.45 -20.66 -13.35
CA SER A 22 -6.07 -20.94 -14.65
C SER A 22 -6.10 -19.73 -15.59
N ALA A 23 -5.88 -18.53 -15.04
CA ALA A 23 -5.76 -17.27 -15.76
C ALA A 23 -4.42 -17.10 -16.49
N VAL A 24 -3.35 -17.83 -16.15
CA VAL A 24 -2.03 -17.74 -16.81
C VAL A 24 -1.88 -18.90 -17.80
N ALA A 25 -2.11 -18.65 -19.08
CA ALA A 25 -1.97 -19.66 -20.13
C ALA A 25 -0.50 -19.82 -20.57
N LEU A 26 0.29 -18.74 -20.55
CA LEU A 26 1.72 -18.72 -20.85
C LEU A 26 2.40 -17.67 -19.98
N GLY A 27 3.52 -18.03 -19.35
CA GLY A 27 4.33 -17.13 -18.52
C GLY A 27 5.69 -16.84 -19.14
N ILE A 28 6.74 -16.74 -18.29
CA ILE A 28 8.13 -16.45 -18.72
C ILE A 28 8.63 -17.51 -19.71
N GLY A 29 9.29 -17.06 -20.77
CA GLY A 29 9.95 -17.92 -21.75
C GLY A 29 9.56 -17.68 -23.21
N ASP A 30 8.67 -16.72 -23.45
CA ASP A 30 8.26 -16.25 -24.78
C ASP A 30 8.25 -14.72 -24.79
N ASP A 31 8.07 -14.09 -25.97
CA ASP A 31 8.04 -12.63 -26.14
C ASP A 31 6.90 -11.97 -25.34
N CYS A 32 5.79 -12.69 -25.12
CA CYS A 32 4.65 -12.22 -24.33
C CYS A 32 4.11 -13.28 -23.39
N ALA A 33 3.68 -12.88 -22.20
CA ALA A 33 2.80 -13.69 -21.39
C ALA A 33 1.37 -13.70 -21.96
N LEU A 34 0.68 -14.84 -21.88
CA LEU A 34 -0.72 -14.95 -22.26
C LEU A 34 -1.60 -15.15 -21.04
N LEU A 35 -2.49 -14.19 -20.81
CA LEU A 35 -3.41 -14.17 -19.68
C LEU A 35 -4.85 -14.25 -20.19
N GLN A 36 -5.66 -15.04 -19.51
CA GLN A 36 -7.10 -15.14 -19.77
C GLN A 36 -7.85 -14.75 -18.49
N ALA A 37 -8.67 -13.70 -18.56
CA ALA A 37 -9.52 -13.33 -17.44
C ALA A 37 -10.48 -14.46 -17.12
N SER A 38 -10.72 -14.72 -15.84
CA SER A 38 -11.77 -15.65 -15.40
C SER A 38 -13.13 -15.18 -15.93
N PRO A 39 -14.01 -16.10 -16.39
CA PRO A 39 -15.30 -15.70 -16.92
C PRO A 39 -16.10 -14.82 -15.97
N GLY A 40 -16.59 -13.68 -16.48
CA GLY A 40 -17.39 -12.74 -15.70
C GLY A 40 -16.61 -11.84 -14.76
N LEU A 41 -15.27 -11.80 -14.80
CA LEU A 41 -14.43 -10.89 -14.02
C LEU A 41 -13.80 -9.81 -14.89
N GLN A 42 -13.43 -8.72 -14.25
CA GLN A 42 -12.70 -7.60 -14.86
C GLN A 42 -11.25 -7.60 -14.36
N TRP A 43 -10.32 -7.16 -15.20
CA TRP A 43 -8.94 -6.88 -14.80
C TRP A 43 -8.85 -5.56 -14.02
N ALA A 44 -8.18 -5.60 -12.88
CA ALA A 44 -7.63 -4.44 -12.20
C ALA A 44 -6.12 -4.45 -12.45
N ILE A 45 -5.57 -3.33 -12.94
CA ILE A 45 -4.15 -3.22 -13.31
C ILE A 45 -3.59 -1.97 -12.65
N SER A 46 -2.45 -2.11 -11.99
CA SER A 46 -1.67 -0.99 -11.44
C SER A 46 -0.19 -1.20 -11.68
N SER A 47 0.59 -0.12 -11.58
CA SER A 47 2.03 -0.15 -11.76
C SER A 47 2.71 0.89 -10.89
N ASP A 48 3.66 0.43 -10.07
CA ASP A 48 4.50 1.27 -9.24
C ASP A 48 5.98 1.11 -9.58
N MET A 49 6.72 2.19 -9.37
CA MET A 49 8.16 2.26 -9.60
C MET A 49 8.89 2.65 -8.33
N LEU A 50 9.87 1.85 -7.93
CA LEU A 50 10.77 2.14 -6.82
C LEU A 50 12.16 2.54 -7.34
N VAL A 51 12.62 3.72 -6.93
CA VAL A 51 13.91 4.29 -7.30
C VAL A 51 14.79 4.40 -6.06
N GLU A 52 16.04 3.92 -6.14
CA GLU A 52 17.02 4.02 -5.05
C GLU A 52 17.25 5.48 -4.64
N GLY A 53 17.33 5.72 -3.33
CA GLY A 53 17.50 7.05 -2.76
C GLY A 53 16.20 7.88 -2.71
N ARG A 54 15.11 7.41 -3.32
CA ARG A 54 13.79 8.07 -3.29
C ARG A 54 12.78 7.25 -2.50
N HIS A 55 12.59 5.98 -2.85
CA HIS A 55 11.59 5.09 -2.26
C HIS A 55 12.19 4.06 -1.31
N PHE A 56 13.48 3.85 -1.40
CA PHE A 56 14.24 2.99 -0.50
C PHE A 56 15.69 3.47 -0.39
N LEU A 57 16.33 3.13 0.72
CA LEU A 57 17.71 3.51 0.99
C LEU A 57 18.69 2.41 0.55
N PRO A 58 19.95 2.76 0.18
CA PRO A 58 20.96 1.78 -0.21
C PRO A 58 21.29 0.73 0.86
N THR A 59 20.86 0.98 2.11
CA THR A 59 21.08 0.10 3.27
C THR A 59 20.00 -0.96 3.45
N VAL A 60 18.97 -0.98 2.58
CA VAL A 60 17.92 -2.00 2.63
C VAL A 60 18.47 -3.38 2.28
N LEU A 61 18.06 -4.40 3.01
CA LEU A 61 18.42 -5.77 2.67
C LEU A 61 17.71 -6.22 1.38
N PRO A 62 18.39 -6.95 0.48
CA PRO A 62 17.79 -7.35 -0.80
C PRO A 62 16.44 -8.07 -0.66
N ASN A 63 16.32 -8.98 0.32
CA ASN A 63 15.05 -9.68 0.56
C ASN A 63 13.92 -8.75 1.02
N ARG A 64 14.22 -7.72 1.82
CA ARG A 64 13.22 -6.72 2.20
C ARG A 64 12.83 -5.83 1.03
N LEU A 65 13.80 -5.50 0.17
CA LEU A 65 13.52 -4.74 -1.04
C LEU A 65 12.64 -5.51 -2.01
N GLY A 66 12.90 -6.82 -2.21
CA GLY A 66 12.05 -7.67 -3.03
C GLY A 66 10.61 -7.76 -2.48
N HIS A 67 10.46 -7.89 -1.16
CA HIS A 67 9.16 -7.82 -0.50
C HIS A 67 8.47 -6.46 -0.77
N LYS A 68 9.14 -5.35 -0.44
CA LYS A 68 8.58 -4.01 -0.61
C LYS A 68 8.13 -3.74 -2.04
N ALA A 69 8.95 -4.13 -3.01
CA ALA A 69 8.67 -3.91 -4.43
C ALA A 69 7.33 -4.53 -4.88
N LEU A 70 7.00 -5.72 -4.38
CA LEU A 70 5.70 -6.33 -4.67
C LEU A 70 4.59 -5.81 -3.76
N ALA A 71 4.90 -5.52 -2.49
CA ALA A 71 3.92 -5.10 -1.48
C ALA A 71 3.21 -3.79 -1.85
N VAL A 72 3.96 -2.80 -2.36
CA VAL A 72 3.39 -1.50 -2.76
C VAL A 72 2.35 -1.68 -3.87
N ASN A 73 2.64 -2.52 -4.84
CA ASN A 73 1.73 -2.85 -5.95
C ASN A 73 0.51 -3.68 -5.49
N LEU A 74 0.71 -4.62 -4.56
CA LEU A 74 -0.39 -5.38 -3.96
C LEU A 74 -1.30 -4.48 -3.12
N SER A 75 -0.79 -3.37 -2.58
CA SER A 75 -1.57 -2.37 -1.88
C SER A 75 -2.61 -1.71 -2.79
N ASP A 76 -2.26 -1.40 -4.03
CA ASP A 76 -3.21 -0.90 -5.03
C ASP A 76 -4.33 -1.91 -5.32
N LEU A 77 -3.96 -3.20 -5.49
CA LEU A 77 -4.97 -4.24 -5.68
C LEU A 77 -5.88 -4.38 -4.45
N ALA A 78 -5.32 -4.24 -3.25
CA ALA A 78 -6.09 -4.22 -2.00
C ALA A 78 -7.05 -3.03 -1.97
N ALA A 79 -6.58 -1.82 -2.30
CA ALA A 79 -7.39 -0.61 -2.35
C ALA A 79 -8.53 -0.69 -3.39
N CYS A 80 -8.33 -1.48 -4.45
CA CYS A 80 -9.35 -1.78 -5.45
C CYS A 80 -10.24 -2.98 -5.07
N GLY A 81 -9.89 -3.70 -4.01
CA GLY A 81 -10.57 -4.95 -3.63
C GLY A 81 -10.36 -6.07 -4.66
N ALA A 82 -9.28 -6.05 -5.42
CA ALA A 82 -8.99 -7.04 -6.45
C ALA A 82 -8.26 -8.26 -5.88
N ARG A 83 -8.54 -9.44 -6.42
CA ARG A 83 -7.79 -10.66 -6.15
C ARG A 83 -6.53 -10.68 -7.03
N PRO A 84 -5.32 -10.76 -6.46
CA PRO A 84 -4.10 -10.86 -7.24
C PRO A 84 -4.08 -12.07 -8.17
N VAL A 85 -3.47 -11.95 -9.35
CA VAL A 85 -3.35 -13.02 -10.34
C VAL A 85 -1.93 -13.11 -10.89
N ALA A 86 -1.41 -12.03 -11.45
CA ALA A 86 -0.13 -12.03 -12.13
C ALA A 86 0.57 -10.68 -11.96
N PHE A 87 1.89 -10.68 -12.16
CA PHE A 87 2.67 -9.44 -12.23
C PHE A 87 3.82 -9.57 -13.21
N THR A 88 4.30 -8.44 -13.71
CA THR A 88 5.54 -8.31 -14.47
C THR A 88 6.55 -7.51 -13.65
N LEU A 89 7.84 -7.75 -13.88
CA LEU A 89 8.95 -7.07 -13.22
C LEU A 89 9.89 -6.49 -14.27
N ALA A 90 9.98 -5.17 -14.37
CA ALA A 90 11.03 -4.48 -15.07
C ALA A 90 12.08 -3.99 -14.09
N LEU A 91 13.32 -4.47 -14.25
CA LEU A 91 14.41 -4.30 -13.29
C LEU A 91 15.66 -3.73 -13.97
N ALA A 92 16.04 -2.50 -13.63
CA ALA A 92 17.33 -1.93 -13.99
C ALA A 92 18.32 -2.13 -12.84
N LEU A 93 19.51 -2.64 -13.15
CA LEU A 93 20.56 -2.98 -12.17
C LEU A 93 21.89 -2.31 -12.55
N PRO A 94 22.66 -1.74 -11.60
CA PRO A 94 23.99 -1.22 -11.90
C PRO A 94 24.99 -2.36 -12.24
N ARG A 95 24.73 -3.58 -11.78
CA ARG A 95 25.51 -4.79 -12.04
C ARG A 95 24.68 -6.03 -11.74
N ALA A 96 24.94 -7.11 -12.44
CA ALA A 96 24.36 -8.44 -12.14
C ALA A 96 25.07 -9.08 -10.94
N ASP A 97 24.64 -8.72 -9.72
CA ASP A 97 25.18 -9.28 -8.47
C ASP A 97 24.33 -10.48 -8.03
N PRO A 98 24.89 -11.71 -8.05
CA PRO A 98 24.12 -12.92 -7.72
C PRO A 98 23.62 -12.96 -6.27
N VAL A 99 24.34 -12.33 -5.33
CA VAL A 99 23.96 -12.32 -3.90
C VAL A 99 22.77 -11.38 -3.71
N PHE A 100 22.83 -10.20 -4.31
CA PHE A 100 21.71 -9.26 -4.33
C PHE A 100 20.47 -9.88 -4.98
N LEU A 101 20.63 -10.46 -6.17
CA LEU A 101 19.53 -11.04 -6.93
C LEU A 101 18.86 -12.22 -6.22
N ALA A 102 19.65 -13.10 -5.58
CA ALA A 102 19.10 -14.21 -4.79
C ALA A 102 18.25 -13.69 -3.64
N GLY A 103 18.78 -12.75 -2.83
CA GLY A 103 18.03 -12.19 -1.72
C GLY A 103 16.78 -11.42 -2.19
N PHE A 104 16.89 -10.63 -3.26
CA PHE A 104 15.74 -9.91 -3.83
C PHE A 104 14.64 -10.87 -4.30
N ALA A 105 15.00 -11.91 -5.04
CA ALA A 105 14.06 -12.93 -5.50
C ALA A 105 13.42 -13.69 -4.33
N ASP A 106 14.19 -14.03 -3.28
CA ASP A 106 13.65 -14.69 -2.09
C ASP A 106 12.54 -13.87 -1.43
N GLY A 107 12.76 -12.58 -1.21
CA GLY A 107 11.75 -11.70 -0.61
C GLY A 107 10.54 -11.45 -1.51
N LEU A 108 10.78 -11.24 -2.81
CA LEU A 108 9.74 -11.06 -3.82
C LEU A 108 8.81 -12.28 -3.88
N PHE A 109 9.39 -13.48 -4.00
CA PHE A 109 8.61 -14.69 -4.16
C PHE A 109 7.96 -15.18 -2.87
N ALA A 110 8.56 -14.92 -1.70
CA ALA A 110 7.90 -15.20 -0.42
C ALA A 110 6.55 -14.46 -0.31
N LEU A 111 6.53 -13.18 -0.72
CA LEU A 111 5.28 -12.41 -0.74
C LEU A 111 4.35 -12.85 -1.87
N ALA A 112 4.90 -13.15 -3.05
CA ALA A 112 4.11 -13.64 -4.18
C ALA A 112 3.37 -14.94 -3.85
N ASP A 113 4.04 -15.88 -3.18
CA ASP A 113 3.45 -17.14 -2.74
C ASP A 113 2.35 -16.91 -1.68
N ALA A 114 2.57 -16.00 -0.72
CA ALA A 114 1.60 -15.67 0.31
C ALA A 114 0.29 -15.08 -0.27
N HIS A 115 0.37 -14.39 -1.41
CA HIS A 115 -0.78 -13.79 -2.09
C HIS A 115 -1.24 -14.55 -3.34
N ALA A 116 -0.64 -15.72 -3.62
CA ALA A 116 -0.93 -16.55 -4.80
C ALA A 116 -0.89 -15.75 -6.12
N ILE A 117 0.09 -14.83 -6.24
CA ILE A 117 0.32 -14.02 -7.45
C ILE A 117 1.57 -14.55 -8.18
N THR A 118 1.53 -14.59 -9.52
CA THR A 118 2.55 -15.23 -10.33
C THR A 118 3.33 -14.20 -11.16
N LEU A 119 4.68 -14.24 -11.10
CA LEU A 119 5.53 -13.51 -12.04
C LEU A 119 5.40 -14.15 -13.44
N VAL A 120 4.96 -13.36 -14.42
CA VAL A 120 4.67 -13.86 -15.76
C VAL A 120 5.57 -13.30 -16.85
N GLY A 121 6.36 -12.27 -16.55
CA GLY A 121 7.25 -11.63 -17.52
C GLY A 121 7.90 -10.39 -16.96
N GLY A 122 8.54 -9.62 -17.83
CA GLY A 122 9.19 -8.37 -17.46
C GLY A 122 10.40 -8.10 -18.33
N ASP A 123 11.31 -7.28 -17.82
CA ASP A 123 12.56 -6.90 -18.48
C ASP A 123 13.68 -6.76 -17.46
N THR A 124 14.92 -6.99 -17.88
CA THR A 124 16.09 -6.78 -17.04
C THR A 124 17.19 -6.08 -17.83
N THR A 125 17.62 -4.92 -17.38
CA THR A 125 18.61 -4.11 -18.09
C THR A 125 19.68 -3.56 -17.15
N ALA A 126 20.79 -3.09 -17.72
CA ALA A 126 21.83 -2.38 -16.98
C ALA A 126 21.44 -0.90 -16.82
N GLY A 127 21.54 -0.38 -15.58
CA GLY A 127 21.23 1.01 -15.30
C GLY A 127 21.25 1.33 -13.79
N PRO A 128 20.91 2.53 -13.36
CA PRO A 128 20.68 2.83 -11.96
C PRO A 128 19.58 1.92 -11.39
N LEU A 129 19.74 1.50 -10.12
CA LEU A 129 18.80 0.58 -9.50
C LEU A 129 17.38 1.16 -9.49
N ASN A 130 16.52 0.52 -10.27
CA ASN A 130 15.13 0.88 -10.45
C ASN A 130 14.29 -0.40 -10.61
N ILE A 131 13.16 -0.44 -9.94
CA ILE A 131 12.28 -1.59 -9.92
C ILE A 131 10.88 -1.12 -10.28
N CYS A 132 10.34 -1.62 -11.39
CA CYS A 132 8.96 -1.34 -11.79
C CYS A 132 8.19 -2.66 -11.84
N ILE A 133 7.11 -2.75 -11.09
CA ILE A 133 6.21 -3.90 -11.11
C ILE A 133 4.86 -3.44 -11.64
N THR A 134 4.29 -4.22 -12.55
CA THR A 134 2.89 -4.08 -12.95
C THR A 134 2.12 -5.29 -12.47
N VAL A 135 1.10 -5.06 -11.65
CA VAL A 135 0.23 -6.10 -11.10
C VAL A 135 -1.09 -6.19 -11.84
N LEU A 136 -1.58 -7.40 -11.98
CA LEU A 136 -2.88 -7.71 -12.55
C LEU A 136 -3.69 -8.49 -11.52
N GLY A 137 -4.88 -8.00 -11.22
CA GLY A 137 -5.84 -8.65 -10.32
C GLY A 137 -7.21 -8.76 -10.97
N GLU A 138 -8.08 -9.56 -10.39
CA GLU A 138 -9.45 -9.75 -10.86
C GLU A 138 -10.47 -9.25 -9.84
N VAL A 139 -11.52 -8.61 -10.34
CA VAL A 139 -12.62 -8.10 -9.54
C VAL A 139 -13.96 -8.34 -10.26
N PRO A 140 -15.04 -8.75 -9.56
CA PRO A 140 -16.35 -8.84 -10.18
C PRO A 140 -16.84 -7.47 -10.68
N PRO A 141 -17.53 -7.41 -11.82
CA PRO A 141 -18.08 -6.14 -12.35
C PRO A 141 -18.97 -5.44 -11.31
N GLY A 142 -18.72 -4.15 -11.14
CA GLY A 142 -19.47 -3.30 -10.20
C GLY A 142 -19.07 -3.46 -8.72
N GLN A 143 -18.11 -4.34 -8.39
CA GLN A 143 -17.66 -4.56 -7.00
C GLN A 143 -16.28 -4.00 -6.68
N ALA A 144 -15.61 -3.39 -7.66
CA ALA A 144 -14.34 -2.72 -7.40
C ALA A 144 -14.53 -1.60 -6.38
N LEU A 145 -13.69 -1.58 -5.35
CA LEU A 145 -13.55 -0.43 -4.48
C LEU A 145 -12.92 0.71 -5.29
N ARG A 146 -13.34 1.92 -5.04
CA ARG A 146 -12.85 3.10 -5.78
C ARG A 146 -12.55 4.24 -4.82
N ARG A 147 -11.73 5.17 -5.23
CA ARG A 147 -11.54 6.44 -4.51
C ARG A 147 -12.80 7.32 -4.51
N SER A 148 -13.78 7.00 -5.35
CA SER A 148 -15.07 7.72 -5.47
C SER A 148 -16.20 6.91 -4.87
N GLY A 149 -17.17 7.59 -4.24
CA GLY A 149 -18.38 6.96 -3.71
C GLY A 149 -18.65 7.23 -2.23
N ALA A 150 -17.73 7.88 -1.52
CA ALA A 150 -17.96 8.31 -0.15
C ALA A 150 -19.15 9.27 -0.07
N GLN A 151 -19.93 9.16 0.99
CA GLN A 151 -21.12 9.96 1.24
C GLN A 151 -21.02 10.69 2.57
N ALA A 152 -21.64 11.87 2.65
CA ALA A 152 -21.76 12.58 3.92
C ALA A 152 -22.48 11.71 4.96
N GLY A 153 -21.90 11.58 6.15
CA GLY A 153 -22.38 10.70 7.20
C GLY A 153 -21.71 9.31 7.24
N ASP A 154 -20.91 8.96 6.23
CA ASP A 154 -20.10 7.74 6.28
C ASP A 154 -19.06 7.85 7.40
N ALA A 155 -18.86 6.75 8.11
CA ALA A 155 -17.72 6.59 9.03
C ALA A 155 -16.42 6.42 8.21
N LEU A 156 -15.34 7.06 8.68
CA LEU A 156 -14.02 6.97 8.09
C LEU A 156 -13.16 6.00 8.89
N TRP A 157 -12.57 5.05 8.21
CA TRP A 157 -11.82 3.94 8.79
C TRP A 157 -10.41 3.85 8.23
N VAL A 158 -9.49 3.37 9.07
CA VAL A 158 -8.15 3.00 8.64
C VAL A 158 -7.80 1.62 9.14
N SER A 159 -7.10 0.83 8.31
CA SER A 159 -6.49 -0.43 8.74
C SER A 159 -5.15 -0.18 9.44
N HIS A 160 -4.72 -1.14 10.25
CA HIS A 160 -3.40 -1.12 10.87
C HIS A 160 -2.98 -2.54 11.29
N PRO A 161 -1.67 -2.80 11.47
CA PRO A 161 -1.23 -4.09 11.99
C PRO A 161 -1.72 -4.27 13.43
N PRO A 162 -2.05 -5.49 13.85
CA PRO A 162 -2.33 -5.77 15.26
C PRO A 162 -1.16 -5.35 16.16
N GLY A 163 -1.43 -4.49 17.15
CA GLY A 163 -0.39 -3.93 18.02
C GLY A 163 0.51 -2.86 17.40
N GLY A 164 0.31 -2.52 16.14
CA GLY A 164 1.00 -1.45 15.41
C GLY A 164 0.09 -0.26 15.14
N GLY A 165 0.52 0.61 14.22
CA GLY A 165 -0.24 1.81 13.84
C GLY A 165 0.28 2.42 12.55
N LEU A 166 -0.17 3.64 12.28
CA LEU A 166 0.31 4.47 11.19
C LEU A 166 1.59 5.21 11.57
N GLY A 167 2.40 5.56 10.59
CA GLY A 167 3.51 6.47 10.71
C GLY A 167 4.82 5.85 11.20
N ASP A 168 4.89 4.53 11.44
CA ASP A 168 6.14 3.86 11.82
C ASP A 168 7.19 3.92 10.70
N ALA A 169 6.77 3.84 9.43
CA ALA A 169 7.66 4.00 8.28
C ALA A 169 8.28 5.40 8.26
N ARG A 170 7.50 6.43 8.50
CA ARG A 170 7.99 7.80 8.62
C ARG A 170 8.91 7.98 9.83
N LEU A 171 8.60 7.36 10.96
CA LEU A 171 9.45 7.41 12.15
C LEU A 171 10.83 6.80 11.88
N ALA A 172 10.89 5.68 11.14
CA ALA A 172 12.14 5.10 10.68
C ALA A 172 12.94 6.07 9.78
N LEU A 173 12.25 6.77 8.88
CA LEU A 173 12.89 7.76 8.00
C LEU A 173 13.49 8.92 8.79
N GLU A 174 12.85 9.36 9.88
CA GLU A 174 13.44 10.41 10.76
C GLU A 174 14.74 9.92 11.43
N CYS A 175 14.83 8.62 11.78
CA CYS A 175 16.10 8.06 12.27
C CYS A 175 17.18 8.06 11.19
N PHE A 176 16.86 7.68 9.95
CA PHE A 176 17.81 7.72 8.84
C PHE A 176 18.27 9.15 8.48
N ARG A 177 17.41 10.14 8.72
CA ARG A 177 17.75 11.57 8.56
C ARG A 177 18.61 12.12 9.69
N GLY A 178 18.79 11.35 10.77
CA GLY A 178 19.52 11.77 11.96
C GLY A 178 18.77 12.82 12.81
N THR A 179 17.47 12.96 12.64
CA THR A 179 16.61 13.85 13.44
C THR A 179 16.10 13.21 14.72
N LEU A 180 16.21 11.87 14.80
CA LEU A 180 15.76 11.07 15.92
C LEU A 180 16.68 9.87 16.13
N ASP A 181 16.96 9.56 17.41
CA ASP A 181 17.60 8.31 17.80
C ASP A 181 16.60 7.40 18.53
N LEU A 182 16.50 6.15 18.09
CA LEU A 182 15.71 5.11 18.74
C LEU A 182 16.61 3.98 19.25
N ALA A 183 16.24 3.36 20.37
CA ALA A 183 16.88 2.16 20.85
C ALA A 183 16.81 1.02 19.82
N GLY A 184 17.77 0.07 19.86
CA GLY A 184 17.97 -0.95 18.82
C GLY A 184 16.70 -1.69 18.41
N ASP A 185 15.91 -2.21 19.37
CA ASP A 185 14.69 -2.95 19.09
C ASP A 185 13.57 -2.05 18.53
N ASP A 186 13.42 -0.84 19.08
CA ASP A 186 12.46 0.15 18.60
C ASP A 186 12.78 0.57 17.14
N PHE A 187 14.06 0.83 16.85
CA PHE A 187 14.48 1.13 15.48
C PHE A 187 14.26 -0.06 14.54
N ALA A 188 14.57 -1.27 14.99
CA ALA A 188 14.35 -2.48 14.17
C ALA A 188 12.86 -2.66 13.82
N GLN A 189 11.95 -2.39 14.76
CA GLN A 189 10.50 -2.45 14.55
C GLN A 189 10.04 -1.45 13.49
N VAL A 190 10.35 -0.16 13.68
CA VAL A 190 9.89 0.89 12.74
C VAL A 190 10.55 0.79 11.37
N ARG A 191 11.82 0.36 11.34
CA ARG A 191 12.52 0.04 10.09
C ARG A 191 11.84 -1.10 9.34
N LEU A 192 11.36 -2.13 10.05
CA LEU A 192 10.64 -3.22 9.42
C LEU A 192 9.32 -2.75 8.79
N ALA A 193 8.59 -1.85 9.46
CA ALA A 193 7.38 -1.25 8.89
C ALA A 193 7.67 -0.52 7.56
N MET A 194 8.77 0.23 7.49
CA MET A 194 9.19 0.95 6.29
C MET A 194 9.66 0.01 5.16
N GLU A 195 10.40 -1.05 5.51
CA GLU A 195 11.05 -1.94 4.53
C GLU A 195 10.19 -3.15 4.13
N MET A 196 9.17 -3.52 4.92
CA MET A 196 8.32 -4.69 4.69
C MET A 196 6.84 -4.40 4.98
N PRO A 197 6.22 -3.43 4.28
CA PRO A 197 4.79 -3.16 4.45
C PRO A 197 3.96 -4.41 4.13
N GLN A 198 2.80 -4.53 4.78
CA GLN A 198 1.92 -5.69 4.64
C GLN A 198 0.66 -5.31 3.86
N PRO A 199 0.53 -5.68 2.58
CA PRO A 199 -0.63 -5.29 1.76
C PRO A 199 -1.92 -5.93 2.28
N ARG A 200 -2.98 -5.14 2.36
CA ARG A 200 -4.26 -5.52 2.98
C ARG A 200 -5.23 -6.18 2.00
N VAL A 201 -4.72 -7.07 1.13
CA VAL A 201 -5.49 -7.71 0.05
C VAL A 201 -6.74 -8.42 0.56
N ALA A 202 -6.63 -9.23 1.61
CA ALA A 202 -7.77 -9.95 2.17
C ALA A 202 -8.84 -9.00 2.69
N LEU A 203 -8.43 -7.91 3.36
CA LEU A 203 -9.35 -6.87 3.82
C LEU A 203 -10.03 -6.15 2.66
N GLY A 204 -9.27 -5.72 1.65
CA GLY A 204 -9.83 -5.07 0.46
C GLY A 204 -10.91 -5.90 -0.20
N MET A 205 -10.67 -7.19 -0.39
CA MET A 205 -11.68 -8.12 -0.94
C MET A 205 -12.90 -8.26 -0.02
N ALA A 206 -12.71 -8.30 1.30
CA ALA A 206 -13.80 -8.43 2.27
C ALA A 206 -14.65 -7.15 2.40
N LEU A 207 -14.10 -6.00 2.01
CA LEU A 207 -14.81 -4.71 2.04
C LEU A 207 -15.69 -4.45 0.80
N ARG A 208 -15.68 -5.34 -0.21
CA ARG A 208 -16.58 -5.21 -1.38
C ARG A 208 -18.04 -5.19 -0.93
N GLY A 209 -18.78 -4.20 -1.41
CA GLY A 209 -20.19 -4.03 -1.04
C GLY A 209 -20.42 -3.47 0.38
N LEU A 210 -19.37 -3.27 1.17
CA LEU A 210 -19.44 -2.64 2.50
C LEU A 210 -18.86 -1.21 2.45
N ALA A 211 -17.65 -1.05 1.92
CA ALA A 211 -17.03 0.27 1.78
C ALA A 211 -17.65 1.04 0.63
N THR A 212 -17.87 2.32 0.83
CA THR A 212 -18.37 3.27 -0.17
C THR A 212 -17.25 3.86 -1.01
N ALA A 213 -16.07 4.08 -0.41
CA ALA A 213 -14.83 4.45 -1.10
C ALA A 213 -13.62 3.88 -0.35
N ALA A 214 -12.53 3.66 -1.08
CA ALA A 214 -11.26 3.19 -0.51
C ALA A 214 -10.06 3.74 -1.29
N ILE A 215 -8.94 3.88 -0.58
CA ILE A 215 -7.61 4.23 -1.09
C ILE A 215 -6.58 3.59 -0.16
N ASP A 216 -5.39 3.28 -0.64
CA ASP A 216 -4.27 2.96 0.23
C ASP A 216 -3.51 4.21 0.69
N LEU A 217 -2.71 4.08 1.74
CA LEU A 217 -1.93 5.18 2.33
C LEU A 217 -0.48 5.09 1.87
N SER A 218 -0.15 5.76 0.78
CA SER A 218 1.19 5.85 0.20
C SER A 218 1.86 7.21 0.47
N ASP A 219 1.10 8.30 0.34
CA ASP A 219 1.62 9.68 0.46
C ASP A 219 1.32 10.33 1.83
N GLY A 220 0.56 9.62 2.66
CA GLY A 220 0.14 10.03 3.99
C GLY A 220 -1.34 10.37 4.10
N LEU A 221 -1.89 10.14 5.29
CA LEU A 221 -3.32 10.17 5.56
C LEU A 221 -4.05 11.40 4.99
N LEU A 222 -3.49 12.61 5.18
CA LEU A 222 -4.15 13.82 4.74
C LEU A 222 -4.15 13.98 3.21
N GLY A 223 -3.06 13.59 2.56
CA GLY A 223 -2.93 13.61 1.10
C GLY A 223 -3.93 12.65 0.46
N ASP A 224 -3.89 11.39 0.88
CA ASP A 224 -4.72 10.31 0.33
C ASP A 224 -6.19 10.52 0.63
N LEU A 225 -6.55 10.99 1.85
CA LEU A 225 -7.91 11.40 2.17
C LEU A 225 -8.38 12.56 1.28
N GLY A 226 -7.51 13.52 0.99
CA GLY A 226 -7.81 14.60 0.06
C GLY A 226 -8.20 14.09 -1.32
N HIS A 227 -7.45 13.10 -1.85
CA HIS A 227 -7.77 12.44 -3.11
C HIS A 227 -9.11 11.69 -3.08
N LEU A 228 -9.40 10.97 -2.00
CA LEU A 228 -10.67 10.27 -1.82
C LEU A 228 -11.85 11.23 -1.78
N LEU A 229 -11.74 12.33 -1.04
CA LEU A 229 -12.77 13.36 -0.94
C LEU A 229 -13.01 14.05 -2.30
N GLN A 230 -11.95 14.44 -2.99
CA GLN A 230 -12.01 15.05 -4.31
C GLN A 230 -12.72 14.15 -5.33
N ARG A 231 -12.34 12.86 -5.37
CA ARG A 231 -12.93 11.89 -6.31
C ARG A 231 -14.39 11.57 -5.98
N SER A 232 -14.74 11.55 -4.70
CA SER A 232 -16.12 11.32 -4.25
C SER A 232 -17.04 12.52 -4.49
N GLY A 233 -16.50 13.74 -4.50
CA GLY A 233 -17.25 14.96 -4.84
C GLY A 233 -17.56 15.11 -6.34
N VAL A 234 -16.83 14.43 -7.22
CA VAL A 234 -17.07 14.44 -8.67
C VAL A 234 -18.26 13.53 -8.98
N GLY A 235 -19.39 14.11 -9.37
CA GLY A 235 -20.60 13.36 -9.74
C GLY A 235 -21.77 13.49 -8.75
N VAL A 236 -21.57 14.20 -7.64
CA VAL A 236 -22.71 14.64 -6.81
C VAL A 236 -23.46 15.70 -7.59
N ALA A 237 -24.77 15.52 -7.78
CA ALA A 237 -25.62 16.41 -8.60
C ALA A 237 -25.57 17.90 -8.17
N SER A 238 -25.06 18.19 -6.98
CA SER A 238 -24.87 19.55 -6.46
C SER A 238 -23.50 20.16 -6.77
N GLY A 239 -22.54 19.42 -7.35
CA GLY A 239 -21.15 19.90 -7.51
C GLY A 239 -20.42 20.21 -6.20
N ALA A 240 -20.98 19.79 -5.06
CA ALA A 240 -20.44 20.11 -3.74
C ALA A 240 -19.26 19.19 -3.42
N ALA A 241 -18.11 19.80 -3.13
CA ALA A 241 -16.97 19.08 -2.58
C ALA A 241 -17.33 18.52 -1.19
N LEU A 242 -16.96 17.28 -0.93
CA LEU A 242 -17.08 16.67 0.40
C LEU A 242 -15.95 17.13 1.32
N GLY A 243 -16.18 17.03 2.61
CA GLY A 243 -15.17 17.21 3.64
C GLY A 243 -15.07 15.99 4.55
N ALA A 244 -14.18 16.07 5.52
CA ALA A 244 -14.07 15.07 6.58
C ALA A 244 -13.68 15.71 7.92
N VAL A 245 -14.07 15.05 9.00
CA VAL A 245 -13.56 15.28 10.34
C VAL A 245 -12.70 14.07 10.69
N VAL A 246 -11.44 14.30 11.10
CA VAL A 246 -10.53 13.27 11.58
C VAL A 246 -10.25 13.52 13.06
N GLU A 247 -10.49 12.50 13.88
CA GLU A 247 -10.16 12.48 15.32
C GLU A 247 -8.70 12.02 15.46
N VAL A 248 -7.79 12.96 15.69
CA VAL A 248 -6.35 12.68 15.74
C VAL A 248 -5.97 11.72 16.88
N ASP A 249 -6.73 11.73 17.97
CA ASP A 249 -6.51 10.82 19.10
C ASP A 249 -6.99 9.38 18.82
N ALA A 250 -7.82 9.19 17.81
CA ALA A 250 -8.28 7.88 17.36
C ALA A 250 -7.30 7.20 16.41
N LEU A 251 -6.34 7.94 15.84
CA LEU A 251 -5.35 7.38 14.92
C LEU A 251 -4.53 6.28 15.62
N PRO A 252 -4.44 5.07 15.03
CA PRO A 252 -3.67 3.99 15.61
C PRO A 252 -2.18 4.32 15.60
N ARG A 253 -1.50 4.10 16.73
CA ARG A 253 -0.06 4.32 16.90
C ARG A 253 0.58 3.08 17.50
N SER A 254 1.77 2.73 17.02
CA SER A 254 2.57 1.73 17.69
C SER A 254 3.02 2.22 19.09
N PRO A 255 3.41 1.30 19.99
CA PRO A 255 4.00 1.70 21.26
C PRO A 255 5.27 2.54 21.12
N VAL A 256 6.03 2.37 20.02
CA VAL A 256 7.24 3.16 19.73
C VAL A 256 6.87 4.60 19.40
N LEU A 257 5.93 4.79 18.47
CA LEU A 257 5.47 6.12 18.08
C LEU A 257 4.72 6.83 19.21
N ALA A 258 3.92 6.11 20.00
CA ALA A 258 3.15 6.67 21.12
C ALA A 258 4.03 7.27 22.24
N ARG A 259 5.30 6.86 22.35
CA ARG A 259 6.27 7.43 23.30
C ARG A 259 6.97 8.70 22.78
N GLN A 260 6.77 9.06 21.52
CA GLN A 260 7.41 10.23 20.92
C GLN A 260 6.66 11.53 21.27
N PRO A 261 7.29 12.69 21.12
CA PRO A 261 6.60 13.98 21.27
C PRO A 261 5.35 14.07 20.39
N LEU A 262 4.27 14.67 20.90
CA LEU A 262 2.96 14.71 20.22
C LEU A 262 3.07 15.32 18.79
N ALA A 263 3.86 16.35 18.61
CA ALA A 263 4.08 16.97 17.30
C ALA A 263 4.66 15.96 16.29
N LEU A 264 5.60 15.10 16.73
CA LEU A 264 6.16 14.05 15.88
C LEU A 264 5.15 12.94 15.61
N GLN A 265 4.34 12.56 16.62
CA GLN A 265 3.24 11.61 16.41
C GLN A 265 2.28 12.12 15.32
N HIS A 266 1.86 13.39 15.38
CA HIS A 266 0.99 14.00 14.37
C HIS A 266 1.67 14.03 12.99
N THR A 267 2.93 14.43 12.91
CA THR A 267 3.68 14.44 11.65
C THR A 267 3.71 13.04 11.02
N CYS A 268 4.01 12.02 11.81
CA CYS A 268 4.10 10.65 11.32
C CYS A 268 2.73 10.10 10.89
N THR A 269 1.68 10.28 11.69
CA THR A 269 0.37 9.68 11.41
C THR A 269 -0.47 10.45 10.39
N LEU A 270 -0.29 11.76 10.26
CA LEU A 270 -1.10 12.60 9.37
C LEU A 270 -0.45 12.83 8.01
N ALA A 271 0.88 13.03 7.99
CA ALA A 271 1.63 13.37 6.77
C ALA A 271 2.80 12.40 6.48
N GLY A 272 2.94 11.34 7.27
CA GLY A 272 3.86 10.25 6.98
C GLY A 272 3.31 9.39 5.86
N GLY A 273 4.09 9.11 4.82
CA GLY A 273 3.75 8.15 3.79
C GLY A 273 4.37 6.78 4.06
N ASP A 274 4.24 5.88 3.08
CA ASP A 274 4.88 4.57 3.08
C ASP A 274 4.24 3.56 4.06
N ASP A 275 2.97 3.82 4.49
CA ASP A 275 2.23 2.95 5.43
C ASP A 275 1.58 1.74 4.73
N TYR A 276 1.08 1.92 3.50
CA TYR A 276 0.38 0.90 2.70
C TYR A 276 -0.77 0.20 3.44
N GLU A 277 -1.45 0.96 4.30
CA GLU A 277 -2.69 0.59 4.95
C GLU A 277 -3.89 1.06 4.11
N LEU A 278 -5.09 0.51 4.35
CA LEU A 278 -6.31 0.97 3.68
C LEU A 278 -7.01 2.06 4.48
N LEU A 279 -7.27 3.18 3.82
CA LEU A 279 -8.21 4.21 4.26
C LEU A 279 -9.52 4.03 3.49
N PHE A 280 -10.64 3.91 4.18
CA PHE A 280 -11.92 3.69 3.53
C PHE A 280 -13.08 4.34 4.28
N SER A 281 -14.15 4.62 3.56
CA SER A 281 -15.43 5.07 4.13
C SER A 281 -16.46 3.95 4.04
N ALA A 282 -17.38 3.92 4.99
CA ALA A 282 -18.51 3.00 5.00
C ALA A 282 -19.70 3.62 5.73
N PRO A 283 -20.96 3.25 5.39
CA PRO A 283 -22.12 3.72 6.12
C PRO A 283 -21.97 3.46 7.62
N ALA A 284 -22.31 4.43 8.48
CA ALA A 284 -22.18 4.28 9.93
C ALA A 284 -22.93 3.05 10.46
N ALA A 285 -24.03 2.67 9.83
CA ALA A 285 -24.79 1.46 10.16
C ALA A 285 -24.05 0.13 9.83
N ALA A 286 -23.01 0.17 8.98
CA ALA A 286 -22.24 -1.01 8.59
C ALA A 286 -21.08 -1.34 9.55
N GLN A 287 -20.93 -0.60 10.66
CA GLN A 287 -19.80 -0.75 11.61
C GLN A 287 -19.57 -2.21 12.04
N ALA A 288 -20.60 -2.94 12.42
CA ALA A 288 -20.46 -4.33 12.86
C ALA A 288 -19.94 -5.25 11.72
N GLN A 289 -20.40 -4.99 10.48
CA GLN A 289 -19.99 -5.76 9.29
C GLN A 289 -18.53 -5.43 8.93
N VAL A 290 -18.11 -4.16 9.01
CA VAL A 290 -16.72 -3.73 8.81
C VAL A 290 -15.78 -4.42 9.81
N LEU A 291 -16.14 -4.42 11.09
CA LEU A 291 -15.35 -5.09 12.13
C LEU A 291 -15.27 -6.61 11.92
N ALA A 292 -16.36 -7.24 11.50
CA ALA A 292 -16.39 -8.67 11.19
C ALA A 292 -15.53 -8.99 9.96
N ALA A 293 -15.61 -8.18 8.89
CA ALA A 293 -14.77 -8.32 7.70
C ALA A 293 -13.28 -8.19 8.03
N ALA A 294 -12.91 -7.21 8.84
CA ALA A 294 -11.54 -6.99 9.29
C ALA A 294 -11.02 -8.17 10.14
N ALA A 295 -11.82 -8.65 11.09
CA ALA A 295 -11.48 -9.81 11.91
C ALA A 295 -11.29 -11.07 11.04
N GLY A 296 -12.17 -11.31 10.06
CA GLY A 296 -12.04 -12.41 9.10
C GLY A 296 -10.80 -12.32 8.22
N ALA A 297 -10.34 -11.12 7.93
CA ALA A 297 -9.10 -10.85 7.19
C ALA A 297 -7.83 -10.86 8.07
N GLY A 298 -7.96 -10.99 9.40
CA GLY A 298 -6.84 -10.94 10.34
C GLY A 298 -6.19 -9.55 10.46
N VAL A 299 -6.94 -8.48 10.16
CA VAL A 299 -6.45 -7.09 10.13
C VAL A 299 -7.22 -6.28 11.17
N ALA A 300 -6.52 -5.43 11.92
CA ALA A 300 -7.18 -4.46 12.79
C ALA A 300 -7.65 -3.24 11.96
N VAL A 301 -8.80 -2.67 12.33
CA VAL A 301 -9.32 -1.43 11.75
C VAL A 301 -9.77 -0.48 12.86
N ARG A 302 -9.65 0.81 12.62
CA ARG A 302 -10.06 1.86 13.55
C ARG A 302 -10.93 2.89 12.84
N CYS A 303 -12.09 3.21 13.43
CA CYS A 303 -12.84 4.39 13.02
C CYS A 303 -12.08 5.63 13.51
N ILE A 304 -11.75 6.52 12.59
CA ILE A 304 -10.94 7.71 12.83
C ILE A 304 -11.69 9.01 12.56
N GLY A 305 -12.98 8.94 12.27
CA GLY A 305 -13.78 10.13 11.98
C GLY A 305 -14.96 9.84 11.07
N HIS A 306 -15.37 10.85 10.31
CA HIS A 306 -16.51 10.74 9.40
C HIS A 306 -16.44 11.72 8.22
N ILE A 307 -17.13 11.40 7.14
CA ILE A 307 -17.29 12.24 5.95
C ILE A 307 -18.38 13.29 6.20
N THR A 308 -18.15 14.53 5.74
CA THR A 308 -19.08 15.65 5.93
C THR A 308 -19.55 16.26 4.61
N ALA A 309 -20.77 16.79 4.58
CA ALA A 309 -21.29 17.54 3.44
C ALA A 309 -20.60 18.91 3.27
N ALA A 310 -20.13 19.51 4.37
CA ALA A 310 -19.36 20.75 4.32
C ALA A 310 -17.94 20.45 3.86
N PRO A 311 -17.42 21.13 2.83
CA PRO A 311 -16.08 20.88 2.30
C PRO A 311 -14.99 21.21 3.31
N GLY A 312 -13.82 20.63 3.06
CA GLY A 312 -12.61 20.84 3.86
C GLY A 312 -12.35 19.75 4.88
N LEU A 313 -11.08 19.62 5.22
CA LEU A 313 -10.59 18.67 6.19
C LEU A 313 -10.43 19.36 7.55
N ARG A 314 -11.00 18.76 8.58
CA ARG A 314 -10.93 19.25 9.96
C ARG A 314 -10.30 18.18 10.84
N LEU A 315 -9.27 18.58 11.57
CA LEU A 315 -8.63 17.77 12.59
C LEU A 315 -9.13 18.20 13.96
N GLN A 316 -9.54 17.27 14.77
CA GLN A 316 -9.98 17.53 16.14
C GLN A 316 -9.45 16.49 17.11
N ASP A 317 -9.29 16.88 18.35
CA ASP A 317 -8.98 15.97 19.45
C ASP A 317 -10.25 15.27 19.97
N ARG A 318 -10.09 14.40 20.96
CA ARG A 318 -11.22 13.68 21.60
C ARG A 318 -12.26 14.62 22.26
N SER A 319 -11.88 15.84 22.61
CA SER A 319 -12.81 16.84 23.17
C SER A 319 -13.60 17.59 22.10
N GLY A 320 -13.26 17.41 20.81
CA GLY A 320 -13.80 18.15 19.69
C GLY A 320 -13.06 19.47 19.42
N ALA A 321 -11.99 19.77 20.15
CA ALA A 321 -11.20 20.98 19.90
C ALA A 321 -10.37 20.82 18.63
N ALA A 322 -10.26 21.89 17.84
CA ALA A 322 -9.47 21.89 16.61
C ALA A 322 -7.99 21.67 16.90
N VAL A 323 -7.37 20.76 16.16
CA VAL A 323 -5.93 20.51 16.21
C VAL A 323 -5.28 21.19 15.00
N PRO A 324 -4.45 22.23 15.22
CA PRO A 324 -3.75 22.88 14.12
C PRO A 324 -2.66 21.94 13.58
N PHE A 325 -2.57 21.84 12.25
CA PHE A 325 -1.53 21.07 11.57
C PHE A 325 -1.31 21.64 10.17
N ASP A 326 -0.09 21.98 9.83
CA ASP A 326 0.33 22.61 8.56
C ASP A 326 1.15 21.67 7.67
N GLY A 327 1.37 20.43 8.13
CA GLY A 327 2.08 19.41 7.35
C GLY A 327 1.29 19.03 6.10
N ARG A 328 2.04 18.70 5.04
CA ARG A 328 1.47 18.21 3.78
C ARG A 328 1.93 16.76 3.56
N GLY A 329 1.14 15.98 2.85
CA GLY A 329 1.54 14.68 2.34
C GLY A 329 2.77 14.79 1.42
N PHE A 330 3.35 13.65 1.10
CA PHE A 330 4.50 13.58 0.21
C PHE A 330 4.11 13.99 -1.21
N ASP A 331 5.01 14.72 -1.89
CA ASP A 331 4.89 15.06 -3.31
C ASP A 331 6.25 14.91 -3.98
N HIS A 332 6.32 14.11 -5.04
CA HIS A 332 7.55 13.84 -5.77
C HIS A 332 8.21 15.07 -6.38
N PHE A 333 7.42 16.11 -6.69
CA PHE A 333 7.86 17.30 -7.42
C PHE A 333 7.71 18.59 -6.60
N ALA A 334 7.16 18.53 -5.39
CA ALA A 334 7.20 19.67 -4.48
C ALA A 334 8.63 19.91 -4.00
N ALA A 335 9.10 21.18 -4.08
CA ALA A 335 10.42 21.63 -3.65
C ALA A 335 10.51 21.71 -2.11
#